data_44402453d8912ddab2df41b466399bd5
#
_entry.id   44402453d8912ddab2df41b466399bd5
#
_cell.length_a   1.000
_cell.length_b   1.000
_cell.length_c   1.000
_cell.angle_alpha   90.00
_cell.angle_beta   90.00
_cell.angle_gamma   90.00
#
_symmetry.space_group_name_H-M   'P 1'
#
loop_
_entity.id
_entity.type
_entity.pdbx_description
1 polymer ?
#
loop_
_entity_poly.entity_id
_entity_poly.type
_entity_poly.pdbx_seq_one_letter_code
_entity_poly.pdbx_strand_id
1 'polypeptide(L)'
;MHKIIKIKAMNKIILFFGAWVMLLLSSCENSNTNQTIDNTDTIVDTTENIKSEVIFQVPSPDEFISLLKNSKTNFKANITAPEKTNFVEPAKQKLNLGVYAADMAYLATFNKFQETVRYFSKVKSMSDQLGITNAIEKSTFDRLENNITNVDSISAITNNSFYNVIDHLQQNDDELTLAYISTGGWIESMYIAFQLINKFDEKNPIVQRIASQKVVLENLLGMLETLKDKSETEAIRNNLTSIQAIMNQITSKIDETAPQAQDTSKVIIGVKTIYSIDNETFTKLKQTIEKIRNEIIKQA
;
A
#
# COMPACT_ATOMS: atom_id res chain seq x y z
N MET A 1 51.87 25.68 12.17
CA MET A 1 51.82 26.44 10.89
C MET A 1 50.37 26.48 10.44
N HIS A 2 49.73 27.62 10.72
CA HIS A 2 48.27 27.84 10.42
C HIS A 2 48.14 28.24 8.94
N LYS A 3 47.18 27.63 8.28
CA LYS A 3 46.73 28.16 6.98
C LYS A 3 45.21 28.38 7.01
N ILE A 4 44.86 29.62 7.28
CA ILE A 4 43.51 30.20 7.18
C ILE A 4 43.21 30.39 5.70
N ILE A 5 42.11 29.82 5.19
CA ILE A 5 41.59 30.15 3.86
C ILE A 5 40.32 30.95 4.03
N LYS A 6 40.36 32.16 3.49
CA LYS A 6 39.35 33.22 3.50
C LYS A 6 38.09 32.82 2.74
N ILE A 7 36.96 33.01 3.43
CA ILE A 7 35.63 33.11 2.80
C ILE A 7 35.51 34.44 2.10
N LYS A 8 35.22 34.43 0.81
CA LYS A 8 34.93 35.61 0.02
C LYS A 8 33.42 35.72 -0.21
N ALA A 9 32.83 36.66 0.49
CA ALA A 9 31.45 37.08 0.28
C ALA A 9 31.30 37.72 -1.11
N MET A 10 30.24 37.38 -1.81
CA MET A 10 29.76 38.15 -2.96
C MET A 10 28.29 38.48 -2.73
N ASN A 11 28.12 39.68 -2.17
CA ASN A 11 26.88 40.45 -2.19
C ASN A 11 26.73 41.17 -3.55
N LYS A 12 25.49 41.48 -3.87
CA LYS A 12 24.96 42.40 -4.87
C LYS A 12 24.51 41.75 -6.20
N ILE A 13 23.17 41.61 -6.30
CA ILE A 13 22.39 42.41 -7.26
C ILE A 13 20.92 42.35 -6.77
N ILE A 14 20.53 43.43 -6.08
CA ILE A 14 19.15 43.88 -5.88
C ILE A 14 19.08 45.19 -6.71
N LEU A 15 17.98 45.33 -7.40
CA LEU A 15 17.34 46.56 -7.90
C LEU A 15 16.96 46.50 -9.38
N PHE A 16 15.75 46.92 -9.54
CA PHE A 16 15.01 47.34 -10.75
C PHE A 16 14.03 46.30 -11.31
N PHE A 17 12.78 46.37 -10.83
CA PHE A 17 11.64 46.87 -11.58
C PHE A 17 10.45 47.04 -10.64
N GLY A 18 10.34 48.23 -10.08
CA GLY A 18 9.11 48.76 -9.50
C GLY A 18 8.34 49.56 -10.57
N ALA A 19 7.06 49.67 -10.33
CA ALA A 19 6.13 50.58 -10.97
C ALA A 19 5.46 50.09 -12.28
N TRP A 20 4.28 49.54 -12.14
CA TRP A 20 3.09 49.98 -12.83
C TRP A 20 1.84 49.45 -12.11
N VAL A 21 1.41 50.22 -11.11
CA VAL A 21 0.06 50.18 -10.53
C VAL A 21 -0.53 51.55 -10.84
N MET A 22 -1.67 51.63 -11.46
CA MET A 22 -2.82 52.46 -11.17
C MET A 22 -3.77 52.63 -12.35
N LEU A 23 -5.01 52.67 -11.94
CA LEU A 23 -6.20 53.20 -12.62
C LEU A 23 -6.94 52.29 -13.60
N LEU A 24 -8.10 51.77 -13.10
CA LEU A 24 -9.40 52.43 -13.41
C LEU A 24 -10.49 51.85 -12.48
N LEU A 25 -10.93 52.69 -11.54
CA LEU A 25 -12.26 52.65 -10.90
C LEU A 25 -13.18 53.56 -11.72
N SER A 26 -14.34 53.08 -11.99
CA SER A 26 -15.66 53.70 -12.27
C SER A 26 -16.41 52.85 -13.30
N SER A 27 -17.65 52.51 -13.19
CA SER A 27 -18.81 53.22 -12.74
C SER A 27 -19.97 52.21 -12.67
N CYS A 28 -20.80 52.23 -11.61
CA CYS A 28 -22.13 51.69 -11.60
C CYS A 28 -23.04 52.56 -12.48
N GLU A 29 -23.80 51.96 -13.35
CA GLU A 29 -25.08 52.58 -13.79
C GLU A 29 -26.12 51.49 -14.07
N ASN A 30 -27.24 51.72 -13.45
CA ASN A 30 -28.41 50.86 -13.43
C ASN A 30 -29.31 51.27 -14.62
N SER A 31 -29.66 50.35 -15.49
CA SER A 31 -30.76 50.56 -16.44
C SER A 31 -31.45 49.24 -16.75
N ASN A 32 -32.69 49.17 -16.28
CA ASN A 32 -33.69 48.17 -16.65
C ASN A 32 -33.97 48.27 -18.16
N THR A 33 -33.76 47.19 -18.89
CA THR A 33 -34.38 47.00 -20.20
C THR A 33 -34.76 45.51 -20.34
N ASN A 34 -36.04 45.26 -20.41
CA ASN A 34 -36.63 43.95 -20.79
C ASN A 34 -36.16 43.63 -22.23
N GLN A 35 -35.43 42.58 -22.43
CA GLN A 35 -35.28 41.90 -23.70
C GLN A 35 -35.56 40.42 -23.57
N THR A 36 -36.47 40.00 -24.38
CA THR A 36 -36.88 38.63 -24.67
C THR A 36 -35.65 37.76 -24.98
N ILE A 37 -35.45 36.70 -24.20
CA ILE A 37 -34.39 35.72 -24.45
C ILE A 37 -34.91 34.71 -25.46
N ASP A 38 -34.34 34.76 -26.64
CA ASP A 38 -34.46 33.73 -27.67
C ASP A 38 -33.47 32.60 -27.31
N ASN A 39 -33.98 31.50 -26.79
CA ASN A 39 -33.17 30.34 -26.38
C ASN A 39 -32.83 29.53 -27.63
N THR A 40 -31.61 29.77 -28.13
CA THR A 40 -30.94 28.80 -28.99
C THR A 40 -29.69 28.36 -28.20
N ASP A 41 -29.89 27.43 -27.27
CA ASP A 41 -28.80 26.76 -26.56
C ASP A 41 -28.04 25.89 -27.56
N THR A 42 -26.91 26.40 -28.01
CA THR A 42 -25.86 25.59 -28.57
C THR A 42 -25.18 24.89 -27.38
N ILE A 43 -25.62 23.69 -27.05
CA ILE A 43 -24.90 22.80 -26.13
C ILE A 43 -23.56 22.48 -26.79
N VAL A 44 -22.51 23.18 -26.35
CA VAL A 44 -21.14 22.77 -26.59
C VAL A 44 -20.95 21.55 -25.72
N ASP A 45 -21.03 20.38 -26.33
CA ASP A 45 -20.69 19.10 -25.70
C ASP A 45 -19.16 19.06 -25.45
N THR A 46 -18.72 19.70 -24.36
CA THR A 46 -17.41 19.46 -23.79
C THR A 46 -17.46 18.24 -22.90
N THR A 47 -17.68 17.09 -23.49
CA THR A 47 -17.25 15.83 -22.89
C THR A 47 -15.73 15.77 -23.00
N GLU A 48 -15.05 16.60 -22.18
CA GLU A 48 -13.69 16.25 -21.77
C GLU A 48 -13.79 14.88 -21.12
N ASN A 49 -13.17 13.89 -21.77
CA ASN A 49 -12.89 12.59 -21.20
C ASN A 49 -12.08 12.81 -19.92
N ILE A 50 -12.76 13.06 -18.81
CA ILE A 50 -12.20 12.88 -17.48
C ILE A 50 -11.98 11.38 -17.38
N LYS A 51 -10.79 10.90 -17.78
CA LYS A 51 -10.32 9.59 -17.35
C LYS A 51 -10.31 9.68 -15.83
N SER A 52 -11.34 9.15 -15.20
CA SER A 52 -11.30 8.89 -13.76
C SER A 52 -10.17 7.90 -13.56
N GLU A 53 -9.02 8.40 -13.14
CA GLU A 53 -7.89 7.59 -12.73
C GLU A 53 -8.37 6.80 -11.51
N VAL A 54 -8.65 5.52 -11.71
CA VAL A 54 -9.06 4.63 -10.61
C VAL A 54 -7.82 4.39 -9.77
N ILE A 55 -7.71 5.11 -8.65
CA ILE A 55 -6.62 4.93 -7.70
C ILE A 55 -6.92 3.67 -6.88
N PHE A 56 -6.23 2.59 -7.17
CA PHE A 56 -6.30 1.37 -6.37
C PHE A 56 -5.46 1.55 -5.10
N GLN A 57 -6.07 1.31 -3.94
CA GLN A 57 -5.33 1.28 -2.69
C GLN A 57 -4.54 -0.02 -2.57
N VAL A 58 -3.23 0.10 -2.60
CA VAL A 58 -2.32 -1.03 -2.35
C VAL A 58 -2.25 -1.28 -0.84
N PRO A 59 -2.31 -2.57 -0.39
CA PRO A 59 -2.24 -2.89 1.03
C PRO A 59 -0.96 -2.37 1.67
N SER A 60 -1.10 -1.57 2.73
CA SER A 60 0.04 -1.02 3.46
C SER A 60 0.61 -2.03 4.47
N PRO A 61 1.94 -2.18 4.55
CA PRO A 61 2.57 -2.98 5.60
C PRO A 61 2.21 -2.53 7.02
N ASP A 62 1.97 -1.24 7.26
CA ASP A 62 1.63 -0.67 8.56
C ASP A 62 0.35 -1.21 9.15
N GLU A 63 -0.66 -1.42 8.33
CA GLU A 63 -1.92 -1.98 8.82
C GLU A 63 -1.71 -3.37 9.42
N PHE A 64 -0.87 -4.17 8.78
CA PHE A 64 -0.54 -5.51 9.25
C PHE A 64 0.33 -5.45 10.53
N ILE A 65 1.36 -4.61 10.55
CA ILE A 65 2.22 -4.39 11.72
C ILE A 65 1.40 -3.89 12.93
N SER A 66 0.52 -2.92 12.71
CA SER A 66 -0.35 -2.37 13.76
C SER A 66 -1.29 -3.42 14.33
N LEU A 67 -1.86 -4.28 13.47
CA LEU A 67 -2.67 -5.40 13.92
C LEU A 67 -1.88 -6.35 14.81
N LEU A 68 -0.68 -6.75 14.40
CA LEU A 68 0.16 -7.68 15.16
C LEU A 68 0.56 -7.10 16.53
N LYS A 69 0.95 -5.83 16.59
CA LYS A 69 1.27 -5.13 17.84
C LYS A 69 0.08 -5.12 18.82
N ASN A 70 -1.13 -4.90 18.29
CA ASN A 70 -2.34 -4.75 19.11
C ASN A 70 -2.99 -6.10 19.49
N SER A 71 -2.69 -7.18 18.77
CA SER A 71 -3.36 -8.48 18.94
C SER A 71 -2.87 -9.31 20.14
N LYS A 72 -1.79 -8.89 20.81
CA LYS A 72 -1.14 -9.66 21.90
C LYS A 72 -0.79 -11.10 21.53
N THR A 73 -0.57 -11.37 20.24
CA THR A 73 -0.14 -12.69 19.76
C THR A 73 1.34 -12.92 20.06
N ASN A 74 1.70 -14.19 20.26
CA ASN A 74 3.10 -14.57 20.42
C ASN A 74 3.77 -14.81 19.07
N PHE A 75 5.07 -14.56 19.02
CA PHE A 75 5.88 -14.94 17.88
C PHE A 75 5.79 -16.44 17.58
N LYS A 76 5.61 -16.80 16.32
CA LYS A 76 5.73 -18.16 15.82
C LYS A 76 6.97 -18.27 14.93
N ALA A 77 7.90 -19.12 15.29
CA ALA A 77 9.03 -19.45 14.44
C ALA A 77 8.59 -20.28 13.23
N ASN A 78 9.39 -20.25 12.17
CA ASN A 78 9.26 -21.12 10.99
C ASN A 78 7.99 -20.94 10.15
N ILE A 79 7.36 -19.75 10.22
CA ILE A 79 6.24 -19.40 9.34
C ILE A 79 6.66 -18.50 8.18
N THR A 80 7.86 -17.95 8.20
CA THR A 80 8.42 -17.12 7.12
C THR A 80 8.91 -17.99 5.94
N ALA A 81 9.03 -17.40 4.76
CA ALA A 81 9.58 -18.06 3.58
C ALA A 81 11.08 -18.42 3.78
N PRO A 82 11.59 -19.51 3.19
CA PRO A 82 13.00 -19.88 3.33
C PRO A 82 13.94 -18.85 2.71
N GLU A 83 14.96 -18.39 3.47
CA GLU A 83 15.90 -17.34 3.04
C GLU A 83 16.74 -17.72 1.82
N LYS A 84 17.09 -18.99 1.66
CA LYS A 84 18.02 -19.48 0.64
C LYS A 84 17.38 -19.80 -0.72
N THR A 85 16.13 -19.38 -0.93
CA THR A 85 15.42 -19.64 -2.18
C THR A 85 15.83 -18.61 -3.24
N ASN A 86 16.16 -19.09 -4.43
CA ASN A 86 16.40 -18.24 -5.61
C ASN A 86 15.32 -18.48 -6.65
N PHE A 87 14.83 -17.40 -7.25
CA PHE A 87 13.80 -17.45 -8.29
C PHE A 87 14.38 -16.95 -9.59
N VAL A 88 14.16 -17.70 -10.68
CA VAL A 88 14.65 -17.36 -12.03
C VAL A 88 13.56 -16.65 -12.82
N GLU A 89 12.30 -17.09 -12.68
CA GLU A 89 11.17 -16.52 -13.38
C GLU A 89 10.84 -15.11 -12.88
N PRO A 90 10.76 -14.07 -13.74
CA PRO A 90 10.50 -12.70 -13.34
C PRO A 90 9.21 -12.53 -12.51
N ALA A 91 8.13 -13.23 -12.89
CA ALA A 91 6.87 -13.22 -12.14
C ALA A 91 7.05 -13.74 -10.71
N LYS A 92 7.80 -14.83 -10.53
CA LYS A 92 8.12 -15.36 -9.19
C LYS A 92 9.03 -14.44 -8.41
N GLN A 93 9.99 -13.79 -9.05
CA GLN A 93 10.84 -12.80 -8.39
C GLN A 93 10.01 -11.64 -7.82
N LYS A 94 9.10 -11.08 -8.63
CA LYS A 94 8.21 -9.99 -8.23
C LYS A 94 7.28 -10.40 -7.07
N LEU A 95 6.61 -11.55 -7.16
CA LEU A 95 5.77 -12.08 -6.09
C LEU A 95 6.56 -12.28 -4.80
N ASN A 96 7.72 -12.91 -4.90
CA ASN A 96 8.54 -13.22 -3.73
C ASN A 96 9.20 -12.00 -3.11
N LEU A 97 9.45 -10.92 -3.86
CA LEU A 97 9.86 -9.66 -3.27
C LEU A 97 8.79 -9.15 -2.28
N GLY A 98 7.51 -9.24 -2.65
CA GLY A 98 6.40 -8.93 -1.74
C GLY A 98 6.35 -9.86 -0.52
N VAL A 99 6.51 -11.17 -0.73
CA VAL A 99 6.58 -12.18 0.35
C VAL A 99 7.67 -11.82 1.36
N TYR A 100 8.92 -11.62 0.91
CA TYR A 100 10.03 -11.30 1.81
C TYR A 100 9.88 -9.94 2.50
N ALA A 101 9.22 -8.97 1.87
CA ALA A 101 8.91 -7.70 2.51
C ALA A 101 7.91 -7.87 3.67
N ALA A 102 6.88 -8.70 3.50
CA ALA A 102 5.91 -9.02 4.54
C ALA A 102 6.56 -9.83 5.69
N ASP A 103 7.40 -10.80 5.36
CA ASP A 103 8.18 -11.56 6.36
C ASP A 103 9.10 -10.66 7.18
N MET A 104 9.81 -9.74 6.52
CA MET A 104 10.66 -8.77 7.19
C MET A 104 9.86 -7.91 8.18
N ALA A 105 8.67 -7.44 7.77
CA ALA A 105 7.78 -6.66 8.62
C ALA A 105 7.29 -7.48 9.83
N TYR A 106 6.95 -8.76 9.63
CA TYR A 106 6.59 -9.69 10.70
C TYR A 106 7.73 -9.85 11.71
N LEU A 107 8.93 -10.17 11.25
CA LEU A 107 10.10 -10.38 12.09
C LEU A 107 10.48 -9.12 12.89
N ALA A 108 10.42 -7.95 12.24
CA ALA A 108 10.67 -6.67 12.88
C ALA A 108 9.66 -6.40 14.02
N THR A 109 8.37 -6.69 13.79
CA THR A 109 7.30 -6.49 14.78
C THR A 109 7.54 -7.29 16.06
N PHE A 110 8.14 -8.48 15.96
CA PHE A 110 8.46 -9.33 17.09
C PHE A 110 9.92 -9.20 17.58
N ASN A 111 10.62 -8.12 17.21
CA ASN A 111 12.02 -7.84 17.63
C ASN A 111 13.02 -8.94 17.26
N LYS A 112 12.79 -9.64 16.13
CA LYS A 112 13.69 -10.64 15.60
C LYS A 112 14.77 -9.99 14.72
N PHE A 113 15.60 -9.17 15.35
CA PHE A 113 16.51 -8.24 14.66
C PHE A 113 17.49 -8.92 13.70
N GLN A 114 18.10 -10.03 14.09
CA GLN A 114 19.05 -10.73 13.23
C GLN A 114 18.36 -11.32 12.00
N GLU A 115 17.18 -11.92 12.19
CA GLU A 115 16.35 -12.42 11.12
C GLU A 115 15.89 -11.27 10.20
N THR A 116 15.47 -10.15 10.79
CA THR A 116 15.07 -8.96 10.03
C THR A 116 16.17 -8.47 9.10
N VAL A 117 17.45 -8.43 9.57
CA VAL A 117 18.62 -8.05 8.74
C VAL A 117 18.78 -9.01 7.56
N ARG A 118 18.65 -10.33 7.80
CA ARG A 118 18.79 -11.31 6.72
C ARG A 118 17.70 -11.16 5.65
N TYR A 119 16.44 -11.00 6.07
CA TYR A 119 15.33 -10.76 5.13
C TYR A 119 15.46 -9.43 4.42
N PHE A 120 15.92 -8.40 5.11
CA PHE A 120 16.24 -7.12 4.50
C PHE A 120 17.30 -7.24 3.40
N SER A 121 18.40 -7.97 3.66
CA SER A 121 19.43 -8.22 2.65
C SER A 121 18.85 -8.98 1.44
N LYS A 122 17.89 -9.88 1.68
CA LYS A 122 17.17 -10.60 0.62
C LYS A 122 16.29 -9.66 -0.21
N VAL A 123 15.49 -8.82 0.44
CA VAL A 123 14.66 -7.80 -0.23
C VAL A 123 15.53 -6.89 -1.08
N LYS A 124 16.65 -6.41 -0.54
CA LYS A 124 17.61 -5.59 -1.29
C LYS A 124 18.13 -6.29 -2.53
N SER A 125 18.64 -7.52 -2.38
CA SER A 125 19.20 -8.30 -3.50
C SER A 125 18.14 -8.54 -4.60
N MET A 126 16.89 -8.81 -4.23
CA MET A 126 15.81 -9.00 -5.20
C MET A 126 15.40 -7.69 -5.88
N SER A 127 15.39 -6.59 -5.14
CA SER A 127 15.16 -5.25 -5.72
C SER A 127 16.24 -4.86 -6.72
N ASP A 128 17.52 -5.20 -6.42
CA ASP A 128 18.66 -5.01 -7.35
C ASP A 128 18.45 -5.83 -8.64
N GLN A 129 18.04 -7.10 -8.53
CA GLN A 129 17.79 -7.97 -9.68
C GLN A 129 16.61 -7.50 -10.53
N LEU A 130 15.60 -6.90 -9.95
CA LEU A 130 14.43 -6.34 -10.63
C LEU A 130 14.65 -4.91 -11.16
N GLY A 131 15.81 -4.29 -10.85
CA GLY A 131 16.14 -2.93 -11.29
C GLY A 131 15.37 -1.82 -10.57
N ILE A 132 14.68 -2.13 -9.47
CA ILE A 132 13.86 -1.18 -8.72
C ILE A 132 14.54 -0.61 -7.48
N THR A 133 15.82 -0.90 -7.26
CA THR A 133 16.58 -0.38 -6.11
C THR A 133 16.62 1.15 -6.07
N ASN A 134 16.57 1.79 -7.24
CA ASN A 134 16.54 3.26 -7.32
C ASN A 134 15.28 3.87 -6.71
N ALA A 135 14.18 3.10 -6.60
CA ALA A 135 12.96 3.49 -5.88
C ALA A 135 13.19 3.55 -4.36
N ILE A 136 14.19 2.84 -3.87
CA ILE A 136 14.55 2.81 -2.46
C ILE A 136 15.79 3.69 -2.30
N GLU A 137 15.66 4.83 -1.63
CA GLU A 137 16.80 5.70 -1.37
C GLU A 137 17.97 4.93 -0.76
N LYS A 138 19.19 5.17 -1.24
CA LYS A 138 20.38 4.53 -0.69
C LYS A 138 20.49 4.70 0.83
N SER A 139 20.08 5.86 1.33
CA SER A 139 20.03 6.19 2.75
C SER A 139 19.08 5.29 3.55
N THR A 140 18.06 4.70 2.90
CA THR A 140 17.10 3.80 3.55
C THR A 140 17.77 2.57 4.13
N PHE A 141 18.72 2.02 3.40
CA PHE A 141 19.47 0.85 3.82
C PHE A 141 20.34 1.15 5.05
N ASP A 142 21.05 2.28 5.03
CA ASP A 142 21.86 2.75 6.16
C ASP A 142 20.96 3.06 7.37
N ARG A 143 19.79 3.67 7.14
CA ARG A 143 18.83 3.98 8.20
C ARG A 143 18.24 2.72 8.84
N LEU A 144 17.88 1.70 8.07
CA LEU A 144 17.39 0.43 8.60
C LEU A 144 18.47 -0.26 9.44
N GLU A 145 19.70 -0.35 8.94
CA GLU A 145 20.83 -0.96 9.65
C GLU A 145 21.12 -0.25 10.98
N ASN A 146 21.11 1.08 10.98
CA ASN A 146 21.37 1.88 12.19
C ASN A 146 20.18 1.88 13.18
N ASN A 147 18.98 1.49 12.77
CA ASN A 147 17.78 1.50 13.61
C ASN A 147 17.19 0.11 13.86
N ILE A 148 17.93 -0.94 13.61
CA ILE A 148 17.46 -2.33 13.61
C ILE A 148 16.84 -2.77 14.95
N THR A 149 17.21 -2.13 16.05
CA THR A 149 16.65 -2.40 17.38
C THR A 149 15.43 -1.54 17.74
N ASN A 150 15.02 -0.63 16.85
CA ASN A 150 13.90 0.27 17.09
C ASN A 150 12.75 -0.06 16.12
N VAL A 151 11.75 -0.81 16.61
CA VAL A 151 10.59 -1.26 15.81
C VAL A 151 9.82 -0.11 15.17
N ASP A 152 9.65 1.01 15.88
CA ASP A 152 8.90 2.16 15.36
C ASP A 152 9.67 2.85 14.22
N SER A 153 11.01 2.95 14.36
CA SER A 153 11.87 3.45 13.29
C SER A 153 11.86 2.53 12.08
N ILE A 154 11.95 1.21 12.29
CA ILE A 154 11.88 0.22 11.20
C ILE A 154 10.52 0.32 10.49
N SER A 155 9.42 0.37 11.24
CA SER A 155 8.08 0.52 10.69
C SER A 155 7.97 1.77 9.81
N ALA A 156 8.40 2.93 10.32
CA ALA A 156 8.36 4.19 9.58
C ALA A 156 9.23 4.16 8.31
N ILE A 157 10.44 3.59 8.39
CA ILE A 157 11.35 3.47 7.25
C ILE A 157 10.76 2.52 6.20
N THR A 158 10.23 1.37 6.61
CA THR A 158 9.62 0.37 5.72
C THR A 158 8.41 0.95 4.98
N ASN A 159 7.56 1.69 5.69
CA ASN A 159 6.42 2.34 5.08
C ASN A 159 6.79 3.39 4.05
N ASN A 160 7.72 4.29 4.41
CA ASN A 160 8.17 5.30 3.46
C ASN A 160 8.78 4.66 2.21
N SER A 161 9.56 3.57 2.40
CA SER A 161 10.15 2.83 1.28
C SER A 161 9.08 2.15 0.42
N PHE A 162 8.03 1.63 1.03
CA PHE A 162 6.90 1.03 0.32
C PHE A 162 6.21 2.05 -0.59
N TYR A 163 5.88 3.24 -0.07
CA TYR A 163 5.28 4.30 -0.89
C TYR A 163 6.21 4.80 -1.98
N ASN A 164 7.51 4.96 -1.71
CA ASN A 164 8.49 5.34 -2.73
C ASN A 164 8.58 4.29 -3.86
N VAL A 165 8.47 3.00 -3.55
CA VAL A 165 8.44 1.94 -4.57
C VAL A 165 7.16 2.03 -5.40
N ILE A 166 6.01 2.25 -4.77
CA ILE A 166 4.73 2.45 -5.48
C ILE A 166 4.84 3.64 -6.43
N ASP A 167 5.23 4.79 -5.92
CA ASP A 167 5.37 6.03 -6.71
C ASP A 167 6.32 5.83 -7.90
N HIS A 168 7.46 5.17 -7.65
CA HIS A 168 8.44 4.88 -8.70
C HIS A 168 7.86 3.97 -9.79
N LEU A 169 7.18 2.89 -9.42
CA LEU A 169 6.60 1.96 -10.37
C LEU A 169 5.46 2.60 -11.17
N GLN A 170 4.64 3.42 -10.52
CA GLN A 170 3.58 4.19 -11.20
C GLN A 170 4.14 5.24 -12.16
N GLN A 171 5.19 5.98 -11.75
CA GLN A 171 5.85 6.97 -12.61
C GLN A 171 6.55 6.36 -13.83
N ASN A 172 6.87 5.07 -13.78
CA ASN A 172 7.49 4.33 -14.88
C ASN A 172 6.50 3.43 -15.63
N ASP A 173 5.20 3.58 -15.41
CA ASP A 173 4.14 2.77 -16.02
C ASP A 173 4.35 1.25 -15.83
N ASP A 174 4.95 0.84 -14.68
CA ASP A 174 5.22 -0.58 -14.34
C ASP A 174 4.20 -1.12 -13.33
N GLU A 175 2.92 -0.96 -13.66
CA GLU A 175 1.81 -1.48 -12.86
C GLU A 175 1.83 -3.00 -12.75
N LEU A 176 2.41 -3.70 -13.73
CA LEU A 176 2.57 -5.14 -13.69
C LEU A 176 3.46 -5.58 -12.51
N THR A 177 4.62 -4.95 -12.36
CA THR A 177 5.53 -5.23 -11.22
C THR A 177 4.87 -4.86 -9.90
N LEU A 178 4.16 -3.73 -9.85
CA LEU A 178 3.42 -3.31 -8.67
C LEU A 178 2.34 -4.33 -8.28
N ALA A 179 1.55 -4.81 -9.25
CA ALA A 179 0.50 -5.81 -9.01
C ALA A 179 1.06 -7.13 -8.45
N TYR A 180 2.18 -7.60 -8.98
CA TYR A 180 2.84 -8.81 -8.50
C TYR A 180 3.40 -8.66 -7.08
N ILE A 181 4.15 -7.59 -6.80
CA ILE A 181 4.73 -7.32 -5.48
C ILE A 181 3.61 -7.18 -4.44
N SER A 182 2.55 -6.43 -4.76
CA SER A 182 1.40 -6.22 -3.87
C SER A 182 0.67 -7.53 -3.59
N THR A 183 0.45 -8.36 -4.61
CA THR A 183 -0.18 -9.67 -4.44
C THR A 183 0.65 -10.59 -3.56
N GLY A 184 1.96 -10.68 -3.80
CA GLY A 184 2.85 -11.51 -3.00
C GLY A 184 2.87 -11.10 -1.53
N GLY A 185 2.97 -9.80 -1.26
CA GLY A 185 2.94 -9.24 0.10
C GLY A 185 1.61 -9.46 0.80
N TRP A 186 0.48 -9.32 0.08
CA TRP A 186 -0.83 -9.57 0.63
C TRP A 186 -1.05 -11.05 0.97
N ILE A 187 -0.69 -11.96 0.07
CA ILE A 187 -0.80 -13.42 0.30
C ILE A 187 0.03 -13.83 1.53
N GLU A 188 1.27 -13.35 1.67
CA GLU A 188 2.12 -13.67 2.81
C GLU A 188 1.56 -13.08 4.11
N SER A 189 1.07 -11.85 4.09
CA SER A 189 0.42 -11.22 5.25
C SER A 189 -0.82 -12.00 5.70
N MET A 190 -1.65 -12.45 4.76
CA MET A 190 -2.79 -13.32 5.06
C MET A 190 -2.34 -14.67 5.64
N TYR A 191 -1.32 -15.30 5.05
CA TYR A 191 -0.76 -16.55 5.54
C TYR A 191 -0.26 -16.40 6.99
N ILE A 192 0.56 -15.38 7.28
CA ILE A 192 1.05 -15.11 8.63
C ILE A 192 -0.11 -14.91 9.60
N ALA A 193 -1.12 -14.10 9.21
CA ALA A 193 -2.30 -13.88 10.04
C ALA A 193 -3.02 -15.18 10.39
N PHE A 194 -3.22 -16.08 9.42
CA PHE A 194 -3.80 -17.41 9.68
C PHE A 194 -2.95 -18.28 10.59
N GLN A 195 -1.62 -18.24 10.45
CA GLN A 195 -0.73 -19.02 11.31
C GLN A 195 -0.74 -18.55 12.76
N LEU A 196 -1.06 -17.29 13.03
CA LEU A 196 -1.13 -16.74 14.39
C LEU A 196 -2.43 -17.11 15.12
N ILE A 197 -3.44 -17.62 14.42
CA ILE A 197 -4.69 -18.12 15.02
C ILE A 197 -4.49 -19.56 15.50
N ASN A 198 -4.53 -19.76 16.81
CA ASN A 198 -4.45 -21.11 17.40
C ASN A 198 -5.81 -21.81 17.41
N LYS A 199 -6.88 -21.05 17.66
CA LYS A 199 -8.27 -21.55 17.69
C LYS A 199 -9.15 -20.49 17.05
N PHE A 200 -10.04 -20.93 16.17
CA PHE A 200 -11.03 -20.06 15.56
C PHE A 200 -11.93 -19.42 16.60
N ASP A 201 -12.06 -18.12 16.53
CA ASP A 201 -13.04 -17.30 17.23
C ASP A 201 -13.39 -16.13 16.31
N GLU A 202 -14.64 -16.06 15.89
CA GLU A 202 -15.15 -15.02 15.00
C GLU A 202 -14.85 -13.60 15.53
N LYS A 203 -14.86 -13.42 16.87
CA LYS A 203 -14.61 -12.14 17.51
C LYS A 203 -13.13 -11.79 17.65
N ASN A 204 -12.24 -12.74 17.33
CA ASN A 204 -10.81 -12.48 17.40
C ASN A 204 -10.41 -11.32 16.43
N PRO A 205 -9.69 -10.30 16.89
CA PRO A 205 -9.32 -9.15 16.04
C PRO A 205 -8.57 -9.55 14.76
N ILE A 206 -7.75 -10.62 14.78
CA ILE A 206 -7.06 -11.10 13.59
C ILE A 206 -8.06 -11.76 12.62
N VAL A 207 -9.03 -12.54 13.12
CA VAL A 207 -10.08 -13.13 12.29
C VAL A 207 -10.92 -12.04 11.63
N GLN A 208 -11.31 -11.01 12.39
CA GLN A 208 -12.04 -9.84 11.86
C GLN A 208 -11.22 -9.10 10.80
N ARG A 209 -9.90 -8.96 11.01
CA ARG A 209 -9.01 -8.34 10.03
C ARG A 209 -8.87 -9.18 8.76
N ILE A 210 -8.73 -10.51 8.88
CA ILE A 210 -8.74 -11.43 7.73
C ILE A 210 -10.03 -11.24 6.93
N ALA A 211 -11.18 -11.22 7.59
CA ALA A 211 -12.49 -11.05 6.95
C ALA A 211 -12.61 -9.68 6.24
N SER A 212 -12.04 -8.62 6.80
CA SER A 212 -12.06 -7.27 6.19
C SER A 212 -11.20 -7.16 4.93
N GLN A 213 -10.32 -8.12 4.65
CA GLN A 213 -9.41 -8.07 3.49
C GLN A 213 -10.13 -8.26 2.13
N LYS A 214 -11.44 -8.48 2.13
CA LYS A 214 -12.25 -8.53 0.90
C LYS A 214 -12.05 -7.30 0.03
N VAL A 215 -12.06 -6.09 0.62
CA VAL A 215 -11.87 -4.82 -0.12
C VAL A 215 -10.48 -4.75 -0.75
N VAL A 216 -9.45 -5.21 0.00
CA VAL A 216 -8.07 -5.25 -0.52
C VAL A 216 -7.96 -6.21 -1.70
N LEU A 217 -8.59 -7.38 -1.61
CA LEU A 217 -8.65 -8.35 -2.70
C LEU A 217 -9.35 -7.80 -3.95
N GLU A 218 -10.44 -7.07 -3.77
CA GLU A 218 -11.16 -6.39 -4.86
C GLU A 218 -10.27 -5.34 -5.54
N ASN A 219 -9.49 -4.58 -4.77
CA ASN A 219 -8.51 -3.63 -5.31
C ASN A 219 -7.40 -4.32 -6.11
N LEU A 220 -6.85 -5.43 -5.61
CA LEU A 220 -5.83 -6.20 -6.32
C LEU A 220 -6.38 -6.78 -7.64
N LEU A 221 -7.59 -7.33 -7.63
CA LEU A 221 -8.25 -7.81 -8.85
C LEU A 221 -8.53 -6.67 -9.84
N GLY A 222 -9.02 -5.53 -9.34
CA GLY A 222 -9.23 -4.33 -10.15
C GLY A 222 -7.95 -3.85 -10.83
N MET A 223 -6.83 -3.82 -10.09
CA MET A 223 -5.51 -3.47 -10.64
C MET A 223 -5.07 -4.41 -11.77
N LEU A 224 -5.29 -5.73 -11.60
CA LEU A 224 -4.99 -6.71 -12.65
C LEU A 224 -5.88 -6.55 -13.90
N GLU A 225 -7.12 -6.06 -13.74
CA GLU A 225 -8.02 -5.82 -14.87
C GLU A 225 -7.64 -4.60 -15.72
N THR A 226 -6.91 -3.63 -15.16
CA THR A 226 -6.42 -2.45 -15.92
C THR A 226 -5.19 -2.74 -16.76
N LEU A 227 -4.49 -3.86 -16.51
CA LEU A 227 -3.29 -4.21 -17.25
C LEU A 227 -3.59 -4.57 -18.71
N LYS A 228 -2.74 -4.09 -19.63
CA LYS A 228 -2.90 -4.26 -21.08
C LYS A 228 -2.75 -5.72 -21.51
N ASP A 229 -1.76 -6.42 -20.96
CA ASP A 229 -1.53 -7.84 -21.22
C ASP A 229 -2.04 -8.69 -20.06
N LYS A 230 -3.24 -9.26 -20.27
CA LYS A 230 -3.89 -10.12 -19.28
C LYS A 230 -3.30 -11.54 -19.25
N SER A 231 -2.57 -11.95 -20.28
CA SER A 231 -2.00 -13.30 -20.35
C SER A 231 -0.89 -13.50 -19.32
N GLU A 232 -0.07 -12.47 -19.09
CA GLU A 232 0.98 -12.52 -18.07
C GLU A 232 0.42 -12.66 -16.66
N THR A 233 -0.79 -12.16 -16.40
CA THR A 233 -1.40 -12.15 -15.06
C THR A 233 -2.46 -13.23 -14.84
N GLU A 234 -2.70 -14.10 -15.82
CA GLU A 234 -3.77 -15.10 -15.73
C GLU A 234 -3.64 -15.99 -14.50
N ALA A 235 -2.46 -16.50 -14.20
CA ALA A 235 -2.22 -17.40 -13.07
C ALA A 235 -2.53 -16.71 -11.72
N ILE A 236 -2.03 -15.49 -11.52
CA ILE A 236 -2.28 -14.76 -10.27
C ILE A 236 -3.74 -14.31 -10.17
N ARG A 237 -4.38 -13.94 -11.26
CA ARG A 237 -5.81 -13.59 -11.29
C ARG A 237 -6.67 -14.79 -10.92
N ASN A 238 -6.42 -15.95 -11.49
CA ASN A 238 -7.12 -17.18 -11.15
C ASN A 238 -6.98 -17.53 -9.66
N ASN A 239 -5.78 -17.36 -9.10
CA ASN A 239 -5.53 -17.53 -7.67
C ASN A 239 -6.36 -16.55 -6.83
N LEU A 240 -6.34 -15.25 -7.15
CA LEU A 240 -7.11 -14.24 -6.42
C LEU A 240 -8.62 -14.43 -6.57
N THR A 241 -9.11 -14.83 -7.75
CA THR A 241 -10.52 -15.14 -7.99
C THR A 241 -10.99 -16.35 -7.17
N SER A 242 -10.13 -17.37 -6.98
CA SER A 242 -10.45 -18.50 -6.12
C SER A 242 -10.62 -18.09 -4.64
N ILE A 243 -9.79 -17.15 -4.17
CA ILE A 243 -9.92 -16.56 -2.84
C ILE A 243 -11.20 -15.72 -2.74
N GLN A 244 -11.49 -14.92 -3.76
CA GLN A 244 -12.68 -14.06 -3.82
C GLN A 244 -13.97 -14.88 -3.71
N ALA A 245 -14.04 -16.02 -4.38
CA ALA A 245 -15.20 -16.92 -4.32
C ALA A 245 -15.50 -17.39 -2.86
N ILE A 246 -14.46 -17.61 -2.07
CA ILE A 246 -14.59 -17.96 -0.65
C ILE A 246 -14.95 -16.72 0.18
N MET A 247 -14.27 -15.60 -0.02
CA MET A 247 -14.51 -14.36 0.73
C MET A 247 -15.89 -13.77 0.48
N ASN A 248 -16.53 -14.08 -0.65
CA ASN A 248 -17.91 -13.68 -0.94
C ASN A 248 -18.96 -14.33 -0.01
N GLN A 249 -18.60 -15.38 0.73
CA GLN A 249 -19.46 -15.96 1.76
C GLN A 249 -19.40 -15.19 3.08
N ILE A 250 -18.43 -14.29 3.25
CA ILE A 250 -18.30 -13.42 4.42
C ILE A 250 -19.30 -12.29 4.29
N THR A 251 -20.13 -12.12 5.31
CA THR A 251 -21.07 -11.00 5.41
C THR A 251 -20.55 -9.90 6.33
N SER A 252 -21.07 -8.70 6.21
CA SER A 252 -20.67 -7.59 7.08
C SER A 252 -21.89 -6.78 7.51
N LYS A 253 -21.81 -6.19 8.69
CA LYS A 253 -22.79 -5.25 9.23
C LYS A 253 -22.10 -4.09 9.91
N ILE A 254 -22.78 -2.95 9.93
CA ILE A 254 -22.33 -1.77 10.66
C ILE A 254 -22.53 -2.02 12.16
N ASP A 255 -21.52 -1.69 12.97
CA ASP A 255 -21.61 -1.70 14.44
C ASP A 255 -22.27 -0.41 14.92
N GLU A 256 -23.59 -0.45 15.07
CA GLU A 256 -24.37 0.71 15.56
C GLU A 256 -24.08 1.06 17.04
N THR A 257 -23.38 0.17 17.76
CA THR A 257 -23.04 0.36 19.18
C THR A 257 -21.70 1.06 19.38
N ALA A 258 -20.95 1.30 18.31
CA ALA A 258 -19.69 2.05 18.38
C ALA A 258 -19.96 3.48 18.87
N PRO A 259 -19.19 3.98 19.87
CA PRO A 259 -19.42 5.31 20.41
C PRO A 259 -19.26 6.34 19.28
N GLN A 260 -20.36 7.04 18.98
CA GLN A 260 -20.28 8.23 18.14
C GLN A 260 -19.52 9.28 18.93
N ALA A 261 -18.46 9.83 18.36
CA ALA A 261 -17.68 10.86 19.02
C ALA A 261 -18.59 12.05 19.36
N GLN A 262 -18.77 12.31 20.66
CA GLN A 262 -19.52 13.48 21.16
C GLN A 262 -18.74 14.79 21.00
N ASP A 263 -17.51 14.73 20.53
CA ASP A 263 -16.66 15.90 20.30
C ASP A 263 -16.76 16.35 18.85
N THR A 264 -17.51 17.42 18.61
CA THR A 264 -17.72 18.02 17.29
C THR A 264 -16.46 18.65 16.69
N SER A 265 -15.33 18.67 17.40
CA SER A 265 -14.04 19.18 16.92
C SER A 265 -13.20 18.14 16.17
N LYS A 266 -13.57 16.86 16.22
CA LYS A 266 -12.90 15.78 15.49
C LYS A 266 -13.93 14.97 14.69
N VAL A 267 -13.94 15.17 13.39
CA VAL A 267 -14.71 14.31 12.48
C VAL A 267 -14.05 12.94 12.46
N ILE A 268 -14.54 11.99 13.25
CA ILE A 268 -14.16 10.58 13.14
C ILE A 268 -15.03 10.00 12.01
N ILE A 269 -14.51 10.01 10.81
CA ILE A 269 -15.08 9.29 9.67
C ILE A 269 -14.62 7.84 9.80
N GLY A 270 -15.40 7.00 10.48
CA GLY A 270 -15.11 5.58 10.59
C GLY A 270 -16.28 4.86 11.25
N VAL A 271 -17.11 4.26 10.41
CA VAL A 271 -18.12 3.33 10.90
C VAL A 271 -17.43 1.99 11.13
N LYS A 272 -17.45 1.48 12.37
CA LYS A 272 -16.89 0.18 12.68
C LYS A 272 -17.75 -0.90 12.00
N THR A 273 -17.13 -1.69 11.14
CA THR A 273 -17.75 -2.83 10.47
C THR A 273 -17.42 -4.11 11.20
N ILE A 274 -18.42 -4.93 11.46
CA ILE A 274 -18.27 -6.28 12.00
C ILE A 274 -18.50 -7.25 10.86
N TYR A 275 -17.56 -8.20 10.69
CA TYR A 275 -17.63 -9.23 9.69
C TYR A 275 -18.13 -10.55 10.30
N SER A 276 -18.99 -11.26 9.61
CA SER A 276 -19.44 -12.59 9.99
C SER A 276 -18.82 -13.62 9.06
N ILE A 277 -18.01 -14.49 9.65
CA ILE A 277 -17.30 -15.58 9.00
C ILE A 277 -17.45 -16.84 9.86
N ASP A 278 -17.92 -17.93 9.28
CA ASP A 278 -17.98 -19.19 9.97
C ASP A 278 -16.65 -19.97 9.92
N ASN A 279 -16.56 -21.03 10.74
CA ASN A 279 -15.34 -21.82 10.83
C ASN A 279 -15.03 -22.61 9.54
N GLU A 280 -16.04 -22.96 8.75
CA GLU A 280 -15.85 -23.68 7.49
C GLU A 280 -15.24 -22.73 6.44
N THR A 281 -15.80 -21.55 6.27
CA THR A 281 -15.30 -20.51 5.38
C THR A 281 -13.88 -20.08 5.77
N PHE A 282 -13.63 -19.89 7.08
CA PHE A 282 -12.30 -19.58 7.62
C PHE A 282 -11.28 -20.68 7.26
N THR A 283 -11.65 -21.95 7.45
CA THR A 283 -10.76 -23.08 7.18
C THR A 283 -10.46 -23.22 5.69
N LYS A 284 -11.47 -23.09 4.82
CA LYS A 284 -11.29 -23.09 3.36
C LYS A 284 -10.38 -21.97 2.90
N LEU A 285 -10.59 -20.75 3.43
CA LEU A 285 -9.78 -19.59 3.10
C LEU A 285 -8.33 -19.80 3.51
N LYS A 286 -8.09 -20.29 4.73
CA LYS A 286 -6.76 -20.64 5.23
C LYS A 286 -6.04 -21.61 4.31
N GLN A 287 -6.68 -22.75 3.97
CA GLN A 287 -6.11 -23.78 3.11
C GLN A 287 -5.79 -23.25 1.71
N THR A 288 -6.64 -22.39 1.15
CA THR A 288 -6.44 -21.81 -0.17
C THR A 288 -5.25 -20.84 -0.16
N ILE A 289 -5.15 -19.96 0.85
CA ILE A 289 -4.00 -19.07 1.03
C ILE A 289 -2.70 -19.87 1.22
N GLU A 290 -2.70 -20.90 2.06
CA GLU A 290 -1.53 -21.77 2.28
C GLU A 290 -1.07 -22.44 0.99
N LYS A 291 -2.01 -22.97 0.19
CA LYS A 291 -1.71 -23.60 -1.10
C LYS A 291 -1.06 -22.59 -2.05
N ILE A 292 -1.68 -21.45 -2.27
CA ILE A 292 -1.20 -20.42 -3.20
C ILE A 292 0.18 -19.89 -2.75
N ARG A 293 0.33 -19.59 -1.46
CA ARG A 293 1.60 -19.17 -0.87
C ARG A 293 2.71 -20.19 -1.12
N ASN A 294 2.44 -21.48 -0.90
CA ASN A 294 3.41 -22.54 -1.11
C ASN A 294 3.82 -22.69 -2.59
N GLU A 295 2.90 -22.43 -3.53
CA GLU A 295 3.21 -22.38 -4.96
C GLU A 295 4.10 -21.17 -5.30
N ILE A 296 3.87 -20.00 -4.68
CA ILE A 296 4.67 -18.79 -4.89
C ILE A 296 6.12 -19.01 -4.43
N ILE A 297 6.33 -19.53 -3.23
CA ILE A 297 7.67 -19.68 -2.64
C ILE A 297 8.41 -20.93 -3.11
N LYS A 298 7.76 -21.82 -3.84
CA LYS A 298 8.38 -23.02 -4.39
C LYS A 298 9.38 -22.66 -5.47
N GLN A 299 10.62 -23.16 -5.32
CA GLN A 299 11.60 -23.12 -6.43
C GLN A 299 11.07 -23.89 -7.63
N ALA A 300 11.41 -23.40 -8.83
CA ALA A 300 11.15 -24.10 -10.07
C ALA A 300 12.06 -25.33 -10.19
#